data_370cf9e8e5ab206c15a73b8dcd61eda5
#
_entry.id   370cf9e8e5ab206c15a73b8dcd61eda5
#
_cell.length_a   1.000
_cell.length_b   1.000
_cell.length_c   1.000
_cell.angle_alpha   90.00
_cell.angle_beta   90.00
_cell.angle_gamma   90.00
#
_symmetry.space_group_name_H-M   'P 1'
#
loop_
_entity.id
_entity.type
_entity.pdbx_description
1 polymer ?
#
loop_
_entity_poly.entity_id
_entity_poly.type
_entity_poly.pdbx_seq_one_letter_code
_entity_poly.pdbx_strand_id
1 'polypeptide(L)'
;GGMTFIDLRDQYGITQIVVSSEELKAQIANLCTECVISVEGTVVERSNKNAKIPTGEIEIDAKKVVLLGECESTLPFEINSEKADIEAVREDLRLEYRFLDLRNNKIHNSILLRSKIMKAIRDKMDEMGFAEIQTPILANSSPEGARDFLVPSRLHPGEFYALPQAPQQFKQLLM
;
A
#
# COMPACT_ATOMS: atom_id res chain seq x y z
N GLY A 1 7.61 -29.96 -23.18
CA GLY A 1 7.58 -29.34 -21.86
C GLY A 1 7.96 -27.89 -21.94
N GLY A 2 6.99 -27.00 -21.77
CA GLY A 2 7.25 -25.56 -21.69
C GLY A 2 7.76 -25.16 -20.32
N MET A 3 8.47 -24.03 -20.21
CA MET A 3 8.78 -23.38 -18.92
C MET A 3 7.53 -22.69 -18.38
N THR A 4 7.37 -22.67 -17.06
CA THR A 4 6.34 -21.89 -16.39
C THR A 4 6.99 -20.64 -15.78
N PHE A 5 6.36 -19.50 -15.94
CA PHE A 5 6.85 -18.22 -15.43
C PHE A 5 5.91 -17.71 -14.34
N ILE A 6 6.49 -17.18 -13.26
CA ILE A 6 5.76 -16.52 -12.16
C ILE A 6 6.37 -15.12 -12.00
N ASP A 7 5.52 -14.10 -11.97
CA ASP A 7 5.91 -12.76 -11.57
C ASP A 7 5.76 -12.64 -10.05
N LEU A 8 6.87 -12.69 -9.33
CA LEU A 8 6.92 -12.53 -7.89
C LEU A 8 7.06 -11.06 -7.55
N ARG A 9 6.07 -10.50 -6.86
CA ARG A 9 6.07 -9.10 -6.41
C ARG A 9 6.45 -9.02 -4.94
N ASP A 10 7.41 -8.17 -4.64
CA ASP A 10 7.79 -7.79 -3.29
C ASP A 10 7.81 -6.25 -3.10
N GLN A 11 8.37 -5.78 -2.00
CA GLN A 11 8.48 -4.35 -1.71
C GLN A 11 9.44 -3.58 -2.64
N TYR A 12 10.30 -4.28 -3.37
CA TYR A 12 11.29 -3.69 -4.29
C TYR A 12 10.82 -3.71 -5.74
N GLY A 13 9.80 -4.50 -6.05
CA GLY A 13 9.25 -4.60 -7.41
C GLY A 13 8.83 -6.02 -7.79
N ILE A 14 8.98 -6.32 -9.06
CA ILE A 14 8.60 -7.61 -9.64
C ILE A 14 9.85 -8.32 -10.15
N THR A 15 10.03 -9.57 -9.76
CA THR A 15 11.10 -10.44 -10.26
C THR A 15 10.48 -11.65 -10.95
N GLN A 16 10.93 -11.98 -12.15
CA GLN A 16 10.50 -13.18 -12.86
C GLN A 16 11.14 -14.43 -12.25
N ILE A 17 10.31 -15.40 -11.97
CA ILE A 17 10.71 -16.74 -11.53
C ILE A 17 10.47 -17.70 -12.68
N VAL A 18 11.46 -18.53 -12.97
CA VAL A 18 11.38 -19.60 -13.98
C VAL A 18 11.27 -20.94 -13.28
N VAL A 19 10.26 -21.73 -13.63
CA VAL A 19 10.07 -23.08 -13.10
C VAL A 19 10.25 -24.08 -14.24
N SER A 20 11.39 -24.77 -14.21
CA SER A 20 11.78 -25.75 -15.24
C SER A 20 11.44 -27.20 -14.84
N SER A 21 11.47 -27.53 -13.55
CA SER A 21 11.19 -28.88 -13.03
C SER A 21 9.71 -29.25 -13.15
N GLU A 22 9.42 -30.43 -13.69
CA GLU A 22 8.04 -30.95 -13.77
C GLU A 22 7.40 -31.17 -12.39
N GLU A 23 8.21 -31.53 -11.38
CA GLU A 23 7.74 -31.70 -10.00
C GLU A 23 7.27 -30.35 -9.42
N LEU A 24 8.08 -29.29 -9.59
CA LEU A 24 7.71 -27.96 -9.15
C LEU A 24 6.52 -27.40 -9.93
N LYS A 25 6.41 -27.68 -11.22
CA LYS A 25 5.24 -27.29 -12.02
C LYS A 25 3.95 -27.93 -11.51
N ALA A 26 4.00 -29.22 -11.17
CA ALA A 26 2.85 -29.91 -10.57
C ALA A 26 2.47 -29.30 -9.22
N GLN A 27 3.45 -28.93 -8.40
CA GLN A 27 3.23 -28.30 -7.10
C GLN A 27 2.58 -26.92 -7.21
N ILE A 28 2.95 -26.11 -8.22
CA ILE A 28 2.43 -24.76 -8.42
C ILE A 28 1.19 -24.70 -9.32
N ALA A 29 0.76 -25.81 -9.90
CA ALA A 29 -0.35 -25.85 -10.86
C ALA A 29 -1.67 -25.28 -10.33
N ASN A 30 -1.89 -25.36 -9.02
CA ASN A 30 -3.09 -24.86 -8.33
C ASN A 30 -2.90 -23.51 -7.64
N LEU A 31 -1.75 -22.83 -7.82
CA LEU A 31 -1.53 -21.52 -7.25
C LEU A 31 -2.42 -20.48 -7.95
N CYS A 32 -3.13 -19.71 -7.15
CA CYS A 32 -3.90 -18.57 -7.61
C CYS A 32 -3.03 -17.31 -7.70
N THR A 33 -3.46 -16.35 -8.50
CA THR A 33 -2.88 -14.99 -8.50
C THR A 33 -3.00 -14.39 -7.09
N GLU A 34 -1.99 -13.62 -6.68
CA GLU A 34 -1.91 -12.96 -5.37
C GLU A 34 -1.72 -13.91 -4.16
N CYS A 35 -1.43 -15.19 -4.38
CA CYS A 35 -0.92 -16.07 -3.32
C CYS A 35 0.43 -15.54 -2.80
N VAL A 36 0.71 -15.80 -1.52
CA VAL A 36 2.01 -15.50 -0.92
C VAL A 36 2.88 -16.74 -1.00
N ILE A 37 4.02 -16.61 -1.66
CA ILE A 37 4.96 -17.72 -1.85
C ILE A 37 6.38 -17.34 -1.42
N SER A 38 7.16 -18.34 -1.02
CA SER A 38 8.61 -18.24 -0.86
C SER A 38 9.29 -19.04 -1.95
N VAL A 39 10.31 -18.46 -2.58
CA VAL A 39 11.06 -19.09 -3.65
C VAL A 39 12.54 -19.15 -3.29
N GLU A 40 13.13 -20.33 -3.39
CA GLU A 40 14.57 -20.55 -3.33
C GLU A 40 15.07 -20.95 -4.71
N GLY A 41 16.11 -20.29 -5.22
CA GLY A 41 16.61 -20.55 -6.55
C GLY A 41 17.95 -19.88 -6.84
N THR A 42 18.39 -19.99 -8.07
CA THR A 42 19.61 -19.38 -8.57
C THR A 42 19.28 -18.18 -9.44
N VAL A 43 19.91 -17.03 -9.15
CA VAL A 43 19.78 -15.85 -10.01
C VAL A 43 20.55 -16.08 -11.30
N VAL A 44 19.89 -15.92 -12.44
CA VAL A 44 20.46 -16.08 -13.77
C VAL A 44 20.12 -14.85 -14.63
N GLU A 45 20.87 -14.65 -15.71
CA GLU A 45 20.58 -13.62 -16.70
C GLU A 45 19.37 -14.02 -17.55
N ARG A 46 18.44 -13.09 -17.78
CA ARG A 46 17.26 -13.35 -18.62
C ARG A 46 17.66 -13.48 -20.08
N SER A 47 17.12 -14.50 -20.74
CA SER A 47 17.24 -14.65 -22.19
C SER A 47 16.60 -13.50 -22.95
N ASN A 48 15.45 -13.02 -22.48
CA ASN A 48 14.74 -11.86 -23.02
C ASN A 48 14.67 -10.75 -21.97
N LYS A 49 15.57 -9.77 -22.08
CA LYS A 49 15.62 -8.63 -21.15
C LYS A 49 14.36 -7.77 -21.25
N ASN A 50 13.83 -7.33 -20.09
CA ASN A 50 12.67 -6.48 -19.99
C ASN A 50 13.04 -5.13 -19.34
N ALA A 51 13.27 -4.12 -20.16
CA ALA A 51 13.64 -2.77 -19.68
C ALA A 51 12.53 -2.04 -18.90
N LYS A 52 11.30 -2.59 -18.83
CA LYS A 52 10.18 -1.95 -18.12
C LYS A 52 10.21 -2.17 -16.61
N ILE A 53 10.95 -3.15 -16.13
CA ILE A 53 11.07 -3.47 -14.72
C ILE A 53 12.52 -3.38 -14.24
N PRO A 54 12.81 -2.94 -13.00
CA PRO A 54 14.18 -2.79 -12.50
C PRO A 54 14.99 -4.07 -12.51
N THR A 55 14.35 -5.22 -12.32
CA THR A 55 14.95 -6.56 -12.31
C THR A 55 14.95 -7.25 -13.68
N GLY A 56 14.65 -6.50 -14.75
CA GLY A 56 14.39 -7.06 -16.07
C GLY A 56 15.57 -7.70 -16.79
N GLU A 57 16.78 -7.60 -16.24
CA GLU A 57 17.98 -8.27 -16.77
C GLU A 57 18.22 -9.66 -16.16
N ILE A 58 17.56 -9.95 -15.04
CA ILE A 58 17.74 -11.19 -14.27
C ILE A 58 16.42 -11.92 -14.08
N GLU A 59 16.51 -13.21 -13.82
CA GLU A 59 15.41 -14.07 -13.39
C GLU A 59 15.91 -15.08 -12.37
N ILE A 60 15.01 -15.72 -11.63
CA ILE A 60 15.35 -16.75 -10.65
C ILE A 60 14.94 -18.11 -11.21
N ASP A 61 15.92 -18.99 -11.46
CA ASP A 61 15.67 -20.40 -11.74
C ASP A 61 15.32 -21.11 -10.42
N ALA A 62 14.01 -21.40 -10.25
CA ALA A 62 13.48 -21.91 -8.99
C ALA A 62 13.90 -23.36 -8.73
N LYS A 63 14.38 -23.61 -7.52
CA LYS A 63 14.69 -24.95 -7.00
C LYS A 63 13.67 -25.41 -5.97
N LYS A 64 13.02 -24.48 -5.29
CA LYS A 64 11.98 -24.76 -4.32
C LYS A 64 10.96 -23.62 -4.27
N VAL A 65 9.70 -23.94 -4.21
CA VAL A 65 8.58 -23.01 -4.04
C VAL A 65 7.74 -23.48 -2.87
N VAL A 66 7.46 -22.60 -1.93
CA VAL A 66 6.64 -22.90 -0.75
C VAL A 66 5.47 -21.91 -0.71
N LEU A 67 4.26 -22.43 -0.66
CA LEU A 67 3.06 -21.62 -0.42
C LEU A 67 3.01 -21.21 1.05
N LEU A 68 3.04 -19.91 1.31
CA LEU A 68 2.98 -19.34 2.65
C LEU A 68 1.57 -18.86 3.00
N GLY A 69 0.80 -18.44 2.02
CA GLY A 69 -0.57 -18.00 2.19
C GLY A 69 -1.38 -18.17 0.92
N GLU A 70 -2.53 -18.76 1.07
CA GLU A 70 -3.49 -18.95 -0.02
C GLU A 70 -4.22 -17.65 -0.34
N CYS A 71 -4.72 -17.56 -1.57
CA CYS A 71 -5.63 -16.52 -2.02
C CYS A 71 -6.87 -17.18 -2.63
N GLU A 72 -7.99 -16.49 -2.58
CA GLU A 72 -9.18 -16.95 -3.30
C GLU A 72 -8.94 -16.95 -4.81
N SER A 73 -9.48 -17.94 -5.48
CA SER A 73 -9.27 -18.15 -6.93
C SER A 73 -9.82 -17.02 -7.79
N THR A 74 -10.80 -16.28 -7.28
CA THR A 74 -11.45 -15.17 -8.00
C THR A 74 -11.42 -13.93 -7.15
N LEU A 75 -10.57 -12.96 -7.55
CA LEU A 75 -10.56 -11.64 -6.93
C LEU A 75 -11.73 -10.79 -7.45
N PRO A 76 -12.25 -9.86 -6.64
CA PRO A 76 -13.35 -8.97 -7.04
C PRO A 76 -12.99 -8.06 -8.22
N PHE A 77 -11.71 -7.79 -8.43
CA PHE A 77 -11.17 -7.05 -9.58
C PHE A 77 -9.67 -7.33 -9.76
N GLU A 78 -9.16 -7.05 -10.96
CA GLU A 78 -7.74 -7.21 -11.30
C GLU A 78 -6.89 -6.12 -10.60
N ILE A 79 -5.85 -6.54 -9.90
CA ILE A 79 -4.94 -5.65 -9.17
C ILE A 79 -3.81 -5.16 -10.07
N ASN A 80 -3.38 -5.98 -11.02
CA ASN A 80 -2.27 -5.65 -11.90
C ASN A 80 -2.66 -4.53 -12.87
N SER A 81 -2.05 -3.35 -12.69
CA SER A 81 -2.31 -2.16 -13.51
C SER A 81 -1.92 -2.30 -14.98
N GLU A 82 -1.10 -3.29 -15.35
CA GLU A 82 -0.78 -3.58 -16.76
C GLU A 82 -1.91 -4.36 -17.44
N LYS A 83 -2.75 -5.08 -16.69
CA LYS A 83 -3.83 -5.92 -17.21
C LYS A 83 -5.19 -5.20 -17.21
N ALA A 84 -5.41 -4.32 -16.26
CA ALA A 84 -6.68 -3.59 -16.15
C ALA A 84 -6.50 -2.19 -15.57
N ASP A 85 -7.35 -1.26 -16.03
CA ASP A 85 -7.41 0.08 -15.44
C ASP A 85 -8.26 0.04 -14.17
N ILE A 86 -7.64 0.29 -13.04
CA ILE A 86 -8.30 0.32 -11.74
C ILE A 86 -9.39 1.41 -11.65
N GLU A 87 -9.28 2.49 -12.44
CA GLU A 87 -10.27 3.57 -12.45
C GLU A 87 -11.56 3.17 -13.18
N ALA A 88 -11.52 2.12 -14.00
CA ALA A 88 -12.72 1.55 -14.60
C ALA A 88 -13.51 0.65 -13.63
N VAL A 89 -12.92 0.26 -12.49
CA VAL A 89 -13.59 -0.50 -11.44
C VAL A 89 -14.48 0.44 -10.63
N ARG A 90 -15.71 0.03 -10.33
CA ARG A 90 -16.67 0.81 -9.53
C ARG A 90 -16.08 1.20 -8.18
N GLU A 91 -16.27 2.45 -7.78
CA GLU A 91 -15.69 3.00 -6.56
C GLU A 91 -16.17 2.28 -5.29
N ASP A 92 -17.44 1.93 -5.21
CA ASP A 92 -18.01 1.19 -4.08
C ASP A 92 -17.31 -0.17 -3.87
N LEU A 93 -17.07 -0.91 -4.95
CA LEU A 93 -16.34 -2.18 -4.90
C LEU A 93 -14.87 -1.99 -4.47
N ARG A 94 -14.23 -0.94 -4.94
CA ARG A 94 -12.85 -0.58 -4.54
C ARG A 94 -12.76 -0.19 -3.07
N LEU A 95 -13.78 0.51 -2.56
CA LEU A 95 -13.86 0.89 -1.14
C LEU A 95 -14.15 -0.31 -0.24
N GLU A 96 -15.01 -1.23 -0.68
CA GLU A 96 -15.28 -2.49 0.03
C GLU A 96 -14.03 -3.35 0.16
N TYR A 97 -13.27 -3.48 -0.94
CA TYR A 97 -12.02 -4.24 -0.96
C TYR A 97 -10.78 -3.33 -0.98
N ARG A 98 -10.77 -2.32 -0.11
CA ARG A 98 -9.75 -1.27 -0.10
C ARG A 98 -8.32 -1.82 0.04
N PHE A 99 -8.13 -2.91 0.75
CA PHE A 99 -6.83 -3.58 0.88
C PHE A 99 -6.28 -4.13 -0.44
N LEU A 100 -7.13 -4.52 -1.38
CA LEU A 100 -6.75 -4.90 -2.74
C LEU A 100 -6.49 -3.67 -3.61
N ASP A 101 -7.35 -2.67 -3.55
CA ASP A 101 -7.21 -1.42 -4.28
C ASP A 101 -5.85 -0.73 -3.98
N LEU A 102 -5.42 -0.74 -2.71
CA LEU A 102 -4.13 -0.17 -2.31
C LEU A 102 -2.91 -0.95 -2.82
N ARG A 103 -3.07 -2.16 -3.32
CA ARG A 103 -2.01 -2.95 -3.97
C ARG A 103 -1.81 -2.59 -5.43
N ASN A 104 -2.80 -1.96 -6.07
CA ASN A 104 -2.64 -1.47 -7.43
C ASN A 104 -1.54 -0.39 -7.47
N ASN A 105 -0.59 -0.51 -8.40
CA ASN A 105 0.58 0.37 -8.47
C ASN A 105 0.21 1.85 -8.60
N LYS A 106 -0.85 2.20 -9.34
CA LYS A 106 -1.30 3.59 -9.52
C LYS A 106 -1.76 4.18 -8.20
N ILE A 107 -2.58 3.43 -7.45
CA ILE A 107 -3.10 3.87 -6.15
C ILE A 107 -1.99 3.90 -5.11
N HIS A 108 -1.16 2.86 -5.06
CA HIS A 108 0.00 2.78 -4.17
C HIS A 108 0.95 3.97 -4.36
N ASN A 109 1.32 4.28 -5.61
CA ASN A 109 2.19 5.41 -5.93
C ASN A 109 1.58 6.75 -5.52
N SER A 110 0.25 6.92 -5.60
CA SER A 110 -0.44 8.12 -5.13
C SER A 110 -0.31 8.29 -3.61
N ILE A 111 -0.39 7.19 -2.83
CA ILE A 111 -0.17 7.21 -1.38
C ILE A 111 1.28 7.56 -1.06
N LEU A 112 2.24 6.97 -1.77
CA LEU A 112 3.66 7.29 -1.59
C LEU A 112 3.98 8.75 -1.96
N LEU A 113 3.38 9.27 -3.03
CA LEU A 113 3.52 10.66 -3.42
C LEU A 113 2.97 11.60 -2.33
N ARG A 114 1.80 11.31 -1.78
CA ARG A 114 1.23 12.06 -0.64
C ARG A 114 2.20 12.10 0.54
N SER A 115 2.81 10.97 0.90
CA SER A 115 3.79 10.89 1.98
C SER A 115 5.01 11.79 1.70
N LYS A 116 5.53 11.76 0.47
CA LYS A 116 6.65 12.63 0.05
C LYS A 116 6.29 14.11 0.11
N ILE A 117 5.08 14.49 -0.33
CA ILE A 117 4.61 15.88 -0.27
C ILE A 117 4.54 16.35 1.19
N MET A 118 3.94 15.54 2.07
CA MET A 118 3.86 15.90 3.51
C MET A 118 5.24 16.06 4.13
N LYS A 119 6.19 15.17 3.80
CA LYS A 119 7.56 15.32 4.26
C LYS A 119 8.20 16.60 3.73
N ALA A 120 8.09 16.87 2.44
CA ALA A 120 8.68 18.08 1.83
C ALA A 120 8.13 19.37 2.44
N ILE A 121 6.84 19.43 2.78
CA ILE A 121 6.22 20.56 3.47
C ILE A 121 6.85 20.73 4.86
N ARG A 122 6.98 19.66 5.64
CA ARG A 122 7.58 19.69 6.97
C ARG A 122 9.03 20.16 6.91
N ASP A 123 9.82 19.54 6.04
CA ASP A 123 11.23 19.90 5.83
C ASP A 123 11.36 21.39 5.48
N LYS A 124 10.46 21.91 4.61
CA LYS A 124 10.48 23.33 4.22
C LYS A 124 10.11 24.26 5.36
N MET A 125 9.13 23.90 6.17
CA MET A 125 8.75 24.69 7.35
C MET A 125 9.88 24.72 8.38
N ASP A 126 10.55 23.58 8.61
CA ASP A 126 11.70 23.49 9.51
C ASP A 126 12.88 24.36 9.03
N GLU A 127 13.22 24.30 7.73
CA GLU A 127 14.23 25.18 7.10
C GLU A 127 13.93 26.68 7.30
N MET A 128 12.66 27.06 7.35
CA MET A 128 12.21 28.43 7.58
C MET A 128 12.22 28.81 9.06
N GLY A 129 12.59 27.91 9.97
CA GLY A 129 12.67 28.14 11.40
C GLY A 129 11.35 27.95 12.16
N PHE A 130 10.36 27.30 11.55
CA PHE A 130 9.11 26.93 12.25
C PHE A 130 9.28 25.60 12.97
N ALA A 131 8.73 25.50 14.18
CA ALA A 131 8.67 24.26 14.93
C ALA A 131 7.31 23.56 14.72
N GLU A 132 7.32 22.26 14.39
CA GLU A 132 6.10 21.45 14.36
C GLU A 132 5.73 21.04 15.79
N ILE A 133 4.55 21.48 16.26
CA ILE A 133 4.05 21.15 17.59
C ILE A 133 2.70 20.45 17.44
N GLN A 134 2.57 19.30 18.08
CA GLN A 134 1.29 18.60 18.17
C GLN A 134 0.42 19.23 19.27
N THR A 135 -0.75 19.71 18.86
CA THR A 135 -1.78 20.22 19.79
C THR A 135 -2.75 19.08 20.13
N PRO A 136 -3.48 19.18 21.27
CA PRO A 136 -4.52 18.21 21.62
C PRO A 136 -5.55 18.03 20.51
N ILE A 137 -5.91 16.79 20.22
CA ILE A 137 -6.94 16.44 19.23
C ILE A 137 -8.34 16.59 19.85
N LEU A 138 -8.47 16.25 21.15
CA LEU A 138 -9.70 16.44 21.92
C LEU A 138 -9.55 17.67 22.80
N ALA A 139 -10.49 18.59 22.69
CA ALA A 139 -10.50 19.85 23.43
C ALA A 139 -11.93 20.24 23.81
N ASN A 140 -12.09 21.37 24.44
CA ASN A 140 -13.40 22.00 24.62
C ASN A 140 -13.86 22.59 23.27
N SER A 141 -15.18 22.61 23.06
CA SER A 141 -15.76 23.29 21.89
C SER A 141 -15.39 24.78 21.89
N SER A 142 -15.06 25.29 20.72
CA SER A 142 -14.75 26.70 20.50
C SER A 142 -15.84 27.32 19.62
N PRO A 143 -16.28 28.55 19.91
CA PRO A 143 -17.26 29.26 19.07
C PRO A 143 -16.66 29.72 17.72
N GLU A 144 -15.36 29.53 17.51
CA GLU A 144 -14.67 29.95 16.30
C GLU A 144 -14.81 28.90 15.19
N GLY A 145 -15.20 29.33 14.00
CA GLY A 145 -15.28 28.48 12.81
C GLY A 145 -16.63 27.79 12.62
N ALA A 146 -16.60 26.67 11.88
CA ALA A 146 -17.77 25.83 11.68
C ALA A 146 -18.04 24.95 12.92
N ARG A 147 -19.19 24.27 12.93
CA ARG A 147 -19.57 23.38 14.04
C ARG A 147 -18.54 22.27 14.26
N ASP A 148 -18.12 22.10 15.51
CA ASP A 148 -17.24 21.01 15.90
C ASP A 148 -17.97 19.66 15.88
N PHE A 149 -17.21 18.59 15.64
CA PHE A 149 -17.67 17.24 15.92
C PHE A 149 -17.54 16.96 17.42
N LEU A 150 -18.64 16.53 18.03
CA LEU A 150 -18.67 16.22 19.46
C LEU A 150 -18.38 14.73 19.69
N VAL A 151 -17.54 14.44 20.68
CA VAL A 151 -17.20 13.09 21.12
C VAL A 151 -17.70 12.92 22.56
N PRO A 152 -18.65 12.01 22.82
CA PRO A 152 -19.17 11.80 24.18
C PRO A 152 -18.07 11.36 25.15
N SER A 153 -18.05 11.97 26.34
CA SER A 153 -17.14 11.54 27.40
C SER A 153 -17.59 10.21 28.00
N ARG A 154 -16.70 9.23 28.10
CA ARG A 154 -16.98 7.96 28.79
C ARG A 154 -16.87 8.08 30.30
N LEU A 155 -16.12 9.07 30.80
CA LEU A 155 -15.84 9.27 32.22
C LEU A 155 -16.85 10.21 32.87
N HIS A 156 -17.42 11.13 32.10
CA HIS A 156 -18.34 12.16 32.60
C HIS A 156 -19.64 12.10 31.79
N PRO A 157 -20.68 11.40 32.30
CA PRO A 157 -21.97 11.29 31.61
C PRO A 157 -22.61 12.67 31.37
N GLY A 158 -23.03 12.91 30.12
CA GLY A 158 -23.64 14.19 29.73
C GLY A 158 -22.64 15.26 29.29
N GLU A 159 -21.32 15.00 29.41
CA GLU A 159 -20.26 15.88 28.91
C GLU A 159 -19.67 15.37 27.59
N PHE A 160 -19.06 16.31 26.83
CA PHE A 160 -18.50 16.02 25.51
C PHE A 160 -17.15 16.69 25.36
N TYR A 161 -16.26 16.00 24.65
CA TYR A 161 -15.10 16.61 24.01
C TYR A 161 -15.49 17.10 22.62
N ALA A 162 -14.72 18.02 22.07
CA ALA A 162 -14.83 18.45 20.68
C ALA A 162 -13.56 18.11 19.90
N LEU A 163 -13.73 17.89 18.61
CA LEU A 163 -12.63 17.89 17.63
C LEU A 163 -12.53 19.30 17.06
N PRO A 164 -11.61 20.15 17.57
CA PRO A 164 -11.54 21.55 17.16
C PRO A 164 -11.07 21.66 15.70
N GLN A 165 -11.64 22.60 14.95
CA GLN A 165 -11.21 22.87 13.59
C GLN A 165 -9.88 23.58 13.51
N ALA A 166 -9.63 24.52 14.42
CA ALA A 166 -8.42 25.33 14.44
C ALA A 166 -7.75 25.26 15.80
N PRO A 167 -6.45 25.02 15.89
CA PRO A 167 -5.70 25.01 17.15
C PRO A 167 -5.29 26.42 17.61
N GLN A 168 -6.10 27.46 17.34
CA GLN A 168 -5.72 28.85 17.54
C GLN A 168 -5.39 29.18 18.99
N GLN A 169 -6.19 28.69 19.94
CA GLN A 169 -5.94 28.91 21.37
C GLN A 169 -4.63 28.25 21.83
N PHE A 170 -4.35 27.04 21.34
CA PHE A 170 -3.09 26.35 21.64
C PHE A 170 -1.88 27.07 21.02
N LYS A 171 -2.02 27.59 19.80
CA LYS A 171 -0.95 28.40 19.19
C LYS A 171 -0.61 29.64 20.02
N GLN A 172 -1.62 30.32 20.57
CA GLN A 172 -1.42 31.50 21.41
C GLN A 172 -0.69 31.19 22.71
N LEU A 173 -0.88 29.97 23.26
CA LEU A 173 -0.15 29.53 24.46
C LEU A 173 1.33 29.19 24.18
N LEU A 174 1.68 28.99 22.93
CA LEU A 174 3.03 28.57 22.51
C LEU A 174 3.89 29.70 21.96
N MET A 175 3.33 30.93 21.87
CA MET A 175 4.08 32.13 21.42
C MET A 175 4.88 32.81 22.52
#